data_864dc603bc8fdda43302e699560123ce
#
_entry.id   864dc603bc8fdda43302e699560123ce
#
_cell.length_a   1.000
_cell.length_b   1.000
_cell.length_c   1.000
_cell.angle_alpha   90.00
_cell.angle_beta   90.00
_cell.angle_gamma   90.00
#
_symmetry.space_group_name_H-M   'P 1'
#
loop_
_entity.id
_entity.type
_entity.pdbx_description
1 polymer ?
#
loop_
_entity_poly.entity_id
_entity_poly.type
_entity_poly.pdbx_seq_one_letter_code
_entity_poly.pdbx_strand_id
1 'polypeptide(L)'
;MGKCLYCYKQLAEGEVDYHKGCARKIFETTMVPALSYTRANIKGLAREIVTASTTVTGVQAKLSLDISRGHAGEPRRFTIVGLWGRFILKPQTDSFANLPENEDLTMHMAEAAGIKTVPHSLIRFADGELCYITRRVDRHKNGTKIAMEDMCQLSERLTEDKYKGSYERIAKIICRYSSAPLLDVVNFWEVVLFSWLTGNADMHLKNFSLFRPADNYMLSPAYDLLSTALVMPDDDEELALALNGKKRRIKRKDFEKAMYDSGMGYKAISSIFDRFSKAIPRWRELINESFLPAELQDAYQDKINAMARRVSIIEKNLLSSGGSVFCFH
;
A
#
# COMPACT_ATOMS: atom_id res chain seq x y z
N MET A 1 3.26 6.01 27.35
CA MET A 1 3.15 4.64 26.76
C MET A 1 3.19 4.74 25.23
N GLY A 2 3.91 3.85 24.56
CA GLY A 2 4.04 3.86 23.10
C GLY A 2 2.89 3.18 22.38
N LYS A 3 2.74 3.43 21.06
CA LYS A 3 1.80 2.71 20.19
C LYS A 3 2.53 1.57 19.46
N CYS A 4 1.83 0.47 19.20
CA CYS A 4 2.33 -0.65 18.43
C CYS A 4 2.52 -0.26 16.97
N LEU A 5 3.71 -0.50 16.40
CA LEU A 5 4.07 -0.15 15.02
C LEU A 5 3.29 -0.95 13.97
N TYR A 6 2.63 -2.04 14.36
CA TYR A 6 1.80 -2.85 13.46
C TYR A 6 0.32 -2.47 13.52
N CYS A 7 -0.29 -2.28 14.68
CA CYS A 7 -1.75 -2.14 14.79
C CYS A 7 -2.20 -0.79 15.36
N TYR A 8 -1.28 0.12 15.64
CA TYR A 8 -1.46 1.47 16.18
C TYR A 8 -2.05 1.55 17.60
N LYS A 9 -2.45 0.40 18.19
CA LYS A 9 -3.00 0.36 19.53
C LYS A 9 -1.92 0.53 20.61
N GLN A 10 -2.35 0.99 21.77
CA GLN A 10 -1.50 1.19 22.93
C GLN A 10 -0.77 -0.09 23.33
N LEU A 11 0.54 0.00 23.59
CA LEU A 11 1.36 -1.09 24.09
C LEU A 11 1.10 -1.32 25.58
N ALA A 12 1.18 -2.57 26.04
CA ALA A 12 1.16 -2.92 27.45
C ALA A 12 2.50 -2.56 28.11
N GLU A 13 2.51 -2.55 29.44
CA GLU A 13 3.75 -2.33 30.21
C GLU A 13 4.80 -3.39 29.86
N GLY A 14 6.02 -2.96 29.58
CA GLY A 14 7.13 -3.81 29.18
C GLY A 14 7.16 -4.23 27.71
N GLU A 15 6.13 -3.88 26.90
CA GLU A 15 6.18 -4.07 25.45
C GLU A 15 6.87 -2.88 24.76
N VAL A 16 7.70 -3.19 23.76
CA VAL A 16 8.43 -2.20 22.95
C VAL A 16 8.08 -2.43 21.48
N ASP A 17 7.65 -1.37 20.83
CA ASP A 17 7.32 -1.29 19.39
C ASP A 17 6.19 -2.24 18.93
N TYR A 18 6.04 -3.43 19.50
CA TYR A 18 5.05 -4.41 19.05
C TYR A 18 4.43 -5.20 20.20
N HIS A 19 3.14 -5.50 20.08
CA HIS A 19 2.57 -6.63 20.80
C HIS A 19 3.15 -7.95 20.27
N LYS A 20 3.33 -8.94 21.14
CA LYS A 20 3.84 -10.29 20.73
C LYS A 20 3.04 -10.91 19.59
N GLY A 21 1.71 -10.74 19.57
CA GLY A 21 0.84 -11.22 18.50
C GLY A 21 1.05 -10.48 17.17
N CYS A 22 1.31 -9.18 17.22
CA CYS A 22 1.61 -8.35 16.06
C CYS A 22 2.98 -8.70 15.44
N ALA A 23 4.01 -8.85 16.27
CA ALA A 23 5.33 -9.31 15.82
C ALA A 23 5.24 -10.65 15.10
N ARG A 24 4.42 -11.60 15.60
CA ARG A 24 4.24 -12.90 14.94
C ARG A 24 3.59 -12.79 13.56
N LYS A 25 2.68 -11.85 13.35
CA LYS A 25 2.01 -11.66 12.06
C LYS A 25 2.96 -11.22 10.96
N ILE A 26 3.88 -10.28 11.26
CA ILE A 26 4.82 -9.75 10.28
C ILE A 26 6.12 -10.55 10.20
N PHE A 27 6.73 -10.90 11.35
CA PHE A 27 8.06 -11.52 11.41
C PHE A 27 8.04 -13.04 11.62
N GLU A 28 6.87 -13.64 11.79
CA GLU A 28 6.67 -15.07 12.11
C GLU A 28 7.34 -15.50 13.44
N THR A 29 7.65 -14.54 14.31
CA THR A 29 8.24 -14.72 15.63
C THR A 29 7.64 -13.71 16.61
N THR A 30 7.61 -14.05 17.90
CA THR A 30 7.17 -13.13 18.96
C THR A 30 8.26 -12.15 19.39
N MET A 31 9.52 -12.43 19.06
CA MET A 31 10.65 -11.53 19.29
C MET A 31 10.94 -10.79 17.99
N VAL A 32 10.84 -9.47 18.04
CA VAL A 32 11.14 -8.61 16.89
C VAL A 32 12.62 -8.75 16.55
N PRO A 33 12.98 -9.10 15.30
CA PRO A 33 14.38 -9.12 14.89
C PRO A 33 14.98 -7.72 14.95
N ALA A 34 16.16 -7.56 15.51
CA ALA A 34 16.83 -6.27 15.61
C ALA A 34 17.21 -5.75 14.21
N LEU A 35 16.91 -4.48 13.94
CA LEU A 35 17.38 -3.76 12.76
C LEU A 35 18.56 -2.86 13.18
N SER A 36 19.78 -3.41 13.14
CA SER A 36 20.99 -2.78 13.68
C SER A 36 21.58 -1.68 12.79
N TYR A 37 20.84 -1.23 11.78
CA TYR A 37 21.26 -0.17 10.86
C TYR A 37 20.67 1.17 11.29
N THR A 38 21.39 2.25 10.99
CA THR A 38 20.87 3.63 11.04
C THR A 38 20.49 4.08 9.64
N ARG A 39 19.71 5.14 9.53
CA ARG A 39 19.39 5.75 8.24
C ARG A 39 20.64 6.14 7.46
N ALA A 40 21.67 6.67 8.14
CA ALA A 40 22.93 7.05 7.51
C ALA A 40 23.65 5.85 6.89
N ASN A 41 23.72 4.71 7.61
CA ASN A 41 24.30 3.47 7.08
C ASN A 41 23.57 2.99 5.83
N ILE A 42 22.22 3.02 5.87
CA ILE A 42 21.36 2.59 4.76
C ILE A 42 21.56 3.47 3.52
N LYS A 43 21.70 4.79 3.69
CA LYS A 43 21.98 5.69 2.56
C LYS A 43 23.32 5.36 1.87
N GLY A 44 24.35 5.03 2.64
CA GLY A 44 25.64 4.58 2.11
C GLY A 44 25.49 3.30 1.29
N LEU A 45 24.90 2.27 1.89
CA LEU A 45 24.66 0.97 1.24
C LEU A 45 23.73 1.06 0.02
N ALA A 46 22.69 1.88 0.09
CA ALA A 46 21.79 2.11 -1.05
C ALA A 46 22.55 2.75 -2.23
N ARG A 47 23.47 3.68 -1.98
CA ARG A 47 24.30 4.27 -3.04
C ARG A 47 25.22 3.24 -3.68
N GLU A 48 25.82 2.35 -2.92
CA GLU A 48 26.66 1.27 -3.44
C GLU A 48 25.86 0.29 -4.31
N ILE A 49 24.64 -0.08 -3.86
CA ILE A 49 23.74 -0.98 -4.62
C ILE A 49 23.22 -0.29 -5.89
N VAL A 50 22.91 1.01 -5.81
CA VAL A 50 22.43 1.82 -6.94
C VAL A 50 23.53 2.05 -7.97
N THR A 51 24.77 2.22 -7.56
CA THR A 51 25.93 2.35 -8.48
C THR A 51 26.18 1.04 -9.24
N ALA A 52 25.77 -0.09 -8.68
CA ALA A 52 25.86 -1.40 -9.33
C ALA A 52 24.66 -1.74 -10.23
N SER A 53 23.55 -0.97 -10.14
CA SER A 53 22.37 -1.12 -10.99
C SER A 53 21.95 0.25 -11.50
N THR A 54 21.83 0.41 -12.80
CA THR A 54 21.39 1.66 -13.49
C THR A 54 20.01 2.07 -12.97
N THR A 55 19.95 2.99 -12.02
CA THR A 55 18.68 3.42 -11.40
C THR A 55 18.38 4.87 -11.73
N VAL A 56 17.10 5.09 -12.06
CA VAL A 56 16.52 6.41 -12.28
C VAL A 56 16.55 7.19 -10.96
N THR A 57 17.07 8.41 -11.01
CA THR A 57 17.08 9.36 -9.88
C THR A 57 15.67 9.66 -9.40
N GLY A 58 15.42 9.63 -8.09
CA GLY A 58 14.14 10.00 -7.48
C GLY A 58 13.30 8.81 -6.98
N VAL A 59 13.71 7.58 -7.19
CA VAL A 59 12.99 6.39 -6.67
C VAL A 59 13.41 6.12 -5.22
N GLN A 60 12.43 5.85 -4.36
CA GLN A 60 12.67 5.43 -2.98
C GLN A 60 13.56 4.16 -2.95
N ALA A 61 14.63 4.16 -2.17
CA ALA A 61 15.51 3.01 -2.01
C ALA A 61 14.70 1.82 -1.44
N LYS A 62 14.87 0.65 -2.07
CA LYS A 62 14.28 -0.61 -1.64
C LYS A 62 15.40 -1.57 -1.31
N LEU A 63 15.48 -2.01 -0.05
CA LEU A 63 16.50 -2.92 0.43
C LEU A 63 15.90 -4.29 0.72
N SER A 64 16.55 -5.32 0.22
CA SER A 64 16.13 -6.70 0.49
C SER A 64 16.78 -7.19 1.78
N LEU A 65 15.95 -7.65 2.73
CA LEU A 65 16.38 -8.15 4.02
C LEU A 65 15.98 -9.60 4.23
N ASP A 66 16.78 -10.31 5.03
CA ASP A 66 16.35 -11.57 5.63
C ASP A 66 16.71 -11.61 7.12
N ILE A 67 16.06 -12.51 7.85
CA ILE A 67 16.32 -12.71 9.28
C ILE A 67 17.43 -13.74 9.42
N SER A 68 18.60 -13.31 9.92
CA SER A 68 19.70 -14.23 10.22
C SER A 68 19.31 -15.19 11.35
N ARG A 69 19.66 -16.45 11.19
CA ARG A 69 19.62 -17.41 12.29
C ARG A 69 20.81 -17.08 13.18
N GLY A 70 20.58 -16.39 14.31
CA GLY A 70 21.58 -16.23 15.35
C GLY A 70 22.04 -17.60 15.90
N HIS A 71 23.25 -17.68 16.44
CA HIS A 71 23.66 -18.83 17.25
C HIS A 71 22.72 -19.00 18.44
N ALA A 72 22.68 -20.19 19.02
CA ALA A 72 21.84 -20.49 20.17
C ALA A 72 22.07 -19.45 21.30
N GLY A 73 21.02 -18.69 21.64
CA GLY A 73 21.06 -17.61 22.65
C GLY A 73 21.25 -16.19 22.11
N GLU A 74 21.56 -15.99 20.84
CA GLU A 74 21.64 -14.65 20.26
C GLU A 74 20.29 -14.15 19.74
N PRO A 75 19.99 -12.84 19.90
CA PRO A 75 18.78 -12.26 19.32
C PRO A 75 18.85 -12.32 17.79
N ARG A 76 17.72 -12.68 17.16
CA ARG A 76 17.59 -12.62 15.71
C ARG A 76 17.76 -11.18 15.24
N ARG A 77 18.44 -11.00 14.10
CA ARG A 77 18.63 -9.68 13.50
C ARG A 77 18.35 -9.69 12.01
N PHE A 78 17.96 -8.58 11.46
CA PHE A 78 17.87 -8.38 10.02
C PHE A 78 19.25 -8.20 9.42
N THR A 79 19.47 -8.84 8.27
CA THR A 79 20.68 -8.70 7.47
C THR A 79 20.27 -8.27 6.07
N ILE A 80 20.95 -7.27 5.52
CA ILE A 80 20.80 -6.89 4.11
C ILE A 80 21.37 -8.02 3.28
N VAL A 81 20.54 -8.53 2.38
CA VAL A 81 20.90 -9.59 1.45
C VAL A 81 20.54 -9.10 0.04
N GLY A 82 21.18 -9.63 -0.98
CA GLY A 82 20.88 -9.26 -2.36
C GLY A 82 19.40 -9.45 -2.70
N LEU A 83 19.06 -9.90 -3.90
CA LEU A 83 17.68 -10.03 -4.39
C LEU A 83 16.85 -11.12 -3.69
N TRP A 84 17.42 -11.88 -2.77
CA TRP A 84 16.83 -13.14 -2.24
C TRP A 84 16.14 -13.00 -0.89
N GLY A 85 16.17 -11.83 -0.28
CA GLY A 85 15.56 -11.60 1.03
C GLY A 85 14.04 -11.78 1.01
N ARG A 86 13.48 -12.22 2.16
CA ARG A 86 12.04 -12.38 2.37
C ARG A 86 11.32 -11.09 2.72
N PHE A 87 12.06 -10.01 3.00
CA PHE A 87 11.51 -8.71 3.36
C PHE A 87 12.06 -7.63 2.43
N ILE A 88 11.28 -6.58 2.25
CA ILE A 88 11.67 -5.32 1.62
C ILE A 88 11.57 -4.23 2.66
N LEU A 89 12.65 -3.47 2.84
CA LEU A 89 12.71 -2.27 3.68
C LEU A 89 12.70 -1.04 2.77
N LYS A 90 11.85 -0.08 3.10
CA LYS A 90 11.75 1.20 2.43
C LYS A 90 11.99 2.32 3.45
N PRO A 91 13.18 2.90 3.47
CA PRO A 91 13.51 3.99 4.40
C PRO A 91 12.83 5.30 3.97
N GLN A 92 12.77 6.23 4.91
CA GLN A 92 12.42 7.61 4.66
C GLN A 92 13.36 8.23 3.61
N THR A 93 12.79 8.98 2.64
CA THR A 93 13.58 9.72 1.64
C THR A 93 13.87 11.15 2.11
N ASP A 94 14.80 11.83 1.44
CA ASP A 94 15.05 13.25 1.70
C ASP A 94 14.08 14.17 0.94
N SER A 95 13.50 13.66 -0.15
CA SER A 95 12.62 14.43 -1.03
C SER A 95 11.19 14.53 -0.53
N PHE A 96 10.70 13.51 0.18
CA PHE A 96 9.30 13.41 0.61
C PHE A 96 9.24 12.95 2.06
N ALA A 97 8.69 13.79 2.93
CA ALA A 97 8.53 13.47 4.33
C ALA A 97 7.44 12.42 4.57
N ASN A 98 7.59 11.63 5.64
CA ASN A 98 6.60 10.68 6.15
C ASN A 98 6.13 9.61 5.14
N LEU A 99 6.96 9.22 4.17
CA LEU A 99 6.61 8.14 3.22
C LEU A 99 6.36 6.79 3.91
N PRO A 100 7.17 6.34 4.88
CA PRO A 100 6.92 5.10 5.60
C PRO A 100 5.56 5.08 6.29
N GLU A 101 5.20 6.14 7.00
CA GLU A 101 3.95 6.28 7.74
C GLU A 101 2.75 6.37 6.80
N ASN A 102 2.91 7.07 5.66
CA ASN A 102 1.90 7.18 4.62
C ASN A 102 1.62 5.83 3.96
N GLU A 103 2.65 5.08 3.57
CA GLU A 103 2.49 3.76 2.96
C GLU A 103 1.84 2.78 3.94
N ASP A 104 2.33 2.70 5.19
CA ASP A 104 1.80 1.79 6.20
C ASP A 104 0.33 2.07 6.52
N LEU A 105 -0.04 3.34 6.71
CA LEU A 105 -1.42 3.74 6.93
C LEU A 105 -2.32 3.40 5.74
N THR A 106 -1.88 3.71 4.51
CA THR A 106 -2.68 3.44 3.31
C THR A 106 -2.90 1.93 3.13
N MET A 107 -1.89 1.11 3.41
CA MET A 107 -2.01 -0.34 3.40
C MET A 107 -3.00 -0.84 4.48
N HIS A 108 -2.99 -0.28 5.70
CA HIS A 108 -3.98 -0.60 6.73
C HIS A 108 -5.41 -0.20 6.34
N MET A 109 -5.57 0.94 5.66
CA MET A 109 -6.88 1.34 5.14
C MET A 109 -7.39 0.38 4.05
N ALA A 110 -6.49 -0.14 3.20
CA ALA A 110 -6.83 -1.17 2.22
C ALA A 110 -7.32 -2.45 2.91
N GLU A 111 -6.61 -2.93 3.94
CA GLU A 111 -7.03 -4.08 4.76
C GLU A 111 -8.41 -3.85 5.41
N ALA A 112 -8.63 -2.67 5.97
CA ALA A 112 -9.92 -2.31 6.60
C ALA A 112 -11.08 -2.28 5.60
N ALA A 113 -10.81 -2.06 4.31
CA ALA A 113 -11.79 -2.17 3.22
C ALA A 113 -11.94 -3.60 2.66
N GLY A 114 -11.21 -4.59 3.21
CA GLY A 114 -11.24 -5.98 2.77
C GLY A 114 -10.37 -6.30 1.56
N ILE A 115 -9.50 -5.38 1.14
CA ILE A 115 -8.49 -5.63 0.11
C ILE A 115 -7.38 -6.51 0.72
N LYS A 116 -7.00 -7.57 0.02
CA LYS A 116 -5.86 -8.39 0.42
C LYS A 116 -4.56 -7.63 0.15
N THR A 117 -3.75 -7.44 1.18
CA THR A 117 -2.45 -6.78 1.09
C THR A 117 -1.31 -7.75 1.40
N VAL A 118 -0.09 -7.39 1.00
CA VAL A 118 1.11 -8.05 1.51
C VAL A 118 1.27 -7.73 3.01
N PRO A 119 1.80 -8.64 3.84
CA PRO A 119 2.07 -8.34 5.25
C PRO A 119 3.06 -7.17 5.36
N HIS A 120 2.72 -6.14 6.12
CA HIS A 120 3.49 -4.91 6.25
C HIS A 120 3.48 -4.37 7.67
N SER A 121 4.37 -3.46 7.97
CA SER A 121 4.44 -2.73 9.25
C SER A 121 5.42 -1.56 9.15
N LEU A 122 5.36 -0.65 10.10
CA LEU A 122 6.51 0.19 10.42
C LEU A 122 7.52 -0.60 11.23
N ILE A 123 8.80 -0.23 11.16
CA ILE A 123 9.89 -0.72 12.01
C ILE A 123 10.86 0.42 12.32
N ARG A 124 11.60 0.34 13.44
CA ARG A 124 12.59 1.35 13.79
C ARG A 124 14.00 0.96 13.39
N PHE A 125 14.72 1.92 12.86
CA PHE A 125 16.18 1.87 12.79
C PHE A 125 16.82 1.98 14.18
N ALA A 126 18.11 1.68 14.29
CA ALA A 126 18.87 1.78 15.53
C ALA A 126 18.93 3.22 16.10
N ASP A 127 18.75 4.24 15.26
CA ASP A 127 18.66 5.66 15.64
C ASP A 127 17.23 6.12 15.99
N GLY A 128 16.25 5.19 15.96
CA GLY A 128 14.85 5.44 16.31
C GLY A 128 13.98 5.95 15.18
N GLU A 129 14.52 6.29 14.00
CA GLU A 129 13.73 6.69 12.84
C GLU A 129 12.84 5.55 12.33
N LEU A 130 11.64 5.89 11.85
CA LEU A 130 10.71 4.93 11.27
C LEU A 130 11.07 4.61 9.82
N CYS A 131 10.87 3.36 9.45
CA CYS A 131 10.86 2.91 8.07
C CYS A 131 9.75 1.88 7.85
N TYR A 132 9.33 1.73 6.60
CA TYR A 132 8.33 0.74 6.21
C TYR A 132 9.02 -0.59 5.91
N ILE A 133 8.43 -1.68 6.39
CA ILE A 133 8.86 -3.04 6.11
C ILE A 133 7.69 -3.88 5.60
N THR A 134 7.93 -4.65 4.54
CA THR A 134 6.93 -5.58 4.02
C THR A 134 7.54 -6.95 3.77
N ARG A 135 6.72 -7.99 3.95
CA ARG A 135 7.12 -9.36 3.62
C ARG A 135 6.76 -9.66 2.17
N ARG A 136 7.73 -10.18 1.44
CA ARG A 136 7.56 -10.53 0.03
C ARG A 136 6.64 -11.74 -0.14
N VAL A 137 5.67 -11.60 -1.03
CA VAL A 137 4.74 -12.69 -1.38
C VAL A 137 5.30 -13.60 -2.47
N ASP A 138 6.36 -13.17 -3.18
CA ASP A 138 7.06 -13.96 -4.19
C ASP A 138 8.18 -14.85 -3.59
N ARG A 139 8.11 -15.11 -2.28
CA ARG A 139 9.04 -15.99 -1.55
C ARG A 139 8.29 -16.95 -0.64
N HIS A 140 8.65 -18.22 -0.72
CA HIS A 140 8.26 -19.21 0.30
C HIS A 140 8.99 -18.95 1.63
N LYS A 141 8.53 -19.58 2.70
CA LYS A 141 9.17 -19.49 4.03
C LYS A 141 10.64 -19.96 4.04
N ASN A 142 10.98 -20.87 3.16
CA ASN A 142 12.36 -21.37 2.97
C ASN A 142 13.23 -20.47 2.07
N GLY A 143 12.68 -19.32 1.58
CA GLY A 143 13.36 -18.35 0.72
C GLY A 143 13.30 -18.67 -0.78
N THR A 144 12.75 -19.83 -1.19
CA THR A 144 12.61 -20.12 -2.62
C THR A 144 11.62 -19.19 -3.31
N LYS A 145 11.90 -18.88 -4.58
CA LYS A 145 11.09 -17.92 -5.37
C LYS A 145 9.77 -18.55 -5.81
N ILE A 146 8.69 -17.79 -5.67
CA ILE A 146 7.39 -18.05 -6.30
C ILE A 146 7.37 -17.28 -7.63
N ALA A 147 6.90 -17.92 -8.71
CA ALA A 147 6.74 -17.25 -9.99
C ALA A 147 5.78 -16.06 -9.84
N MET A 148 6.24 -14.89 -10.25
CA MET A 148 5.49 -13.63 -10.18
C MET A 148 5.96 -12.70 -11.29
N GLU A 149 5.02 -12.14 -12.04
CA GLU A 149 5.26 -11.19 -13.12
C GLU A 149 4.35 -9.99 -12.98
N ASP A 150 4.93 -8.79 -13.11
CA ASP A 150 4.15 -7.55 -13.11
C ASP A 150 3.47 -7.29 -14.46
N MET A 151 2.50 -6.37 -14.49
CA MET A 151 1.74 -6.07 -15.70
C MET A 151 2.58 -5.39 -16.79
N CYS A 152 3.76 -4.85 -16.46
CA CYS A 152 4.74 -4.40 -17.44
C CYS A 152 5.30 -5.60 -18.21
N GLN A 153 5.74 -6.64 -17.50
CA GLN A 153 6.26 -7.89 -18.06
C GLN A 153 5.17 -8.61 -18.88
N LEU A 154 3.98 -8.79 -18.30
CA LEU A 154 2.84 -9.44 -18.97
C LEU A 154 2.31 -8.66 -20.19
N SER A 155 2.64 -7.37 -20.28
CA SER A 155 2.34 -6.51 -21.44
C SER A 155 3.49 -6.43 -22.45
N GLU A 156 4.60 -7.16 -22.21
CA GLU A 156 5.82 -7.10 -23.02
C GLU A 156 6.38 -5.68 -23.14
N ARG A 157 6.37 -4.93 -22.02
CA ARG A 157 6.82 -3.54 -21.93
C ARG A 157 8.07 -3.42 -21.08
N LEU A 158 8.92 -2.46 -21.43
CA LEU A 158 10.08 -2.08 -20.64
C LEU A 158 9.66 -1.27 -19.41
N THR A 159 10.54 -1.18 -18.42
CA THR A 159 10.28 -0.45 -17.16
C THR A 159 9.99 1.03 -17.38
N GLU A 160 10.62 1.65 -18.37
CA GLU A 160 10.38 3.05 -18.77
C GLU A 160 8.96 3.31 -19.28
N ASP A 161 8.29 2.27 -19.76
CA ASP A 161 6.92 2.34 -20.26
C ASP A 161 5.85 2.06 -19.19
N LYS A 162 6.24 1.96 -17.92
CA LYS A 162 5.33 1.58 -16.81
C LYS A 162 4.08 2.47 -16.66
N TYR A 163 4.13 3.72 -17.12
CA TYR A 163 3.02 4.68 -17.11
C TYR A 163 2.21 4.71 -18.41
N LYS A 164 2.56 3.90 -19.42
CA LYS A 164 1.86 3.83 -20.69
C LYS A 164 0.83 2.70 -20.66
N GLY A 165 -0.45 3.02 -20.81
CA GLY A 165 -1.53 2.04 -20.87
C GLY A 165 -2.81 2.50 -20.21
N SER A 166 -3.68 1.55 -19.91
CA SER A 166 -4.94 1.79 -19.21
C SER A 166 -5.26 0.64 -18.26
N TYR A 167 -6.11 0.93 -17.29
CA TYR A 167 -6.58 -0.08 -16.33
C TYR A 167 -7.42 -1.17 -17.01
N GLU A 168 -8.19 -0.83 -18.06
CA GLU A 168 -8.94 -1.80 -18.84
C GLU A 168 -8.03 -2.81 -19.54
N ARG A 169 -6.82 -2.38 -19.96
CA ARG A 169 -5.83 -3.30 -20.52
C ARG A 169 -5.30 -4.27 -19.49
N ILE A 170 -5.07 -3.82 -18.24
CA ILE A 170 -4.69 -4.70 -17.14
C ILE A 170 -5.82 -5.72 -16.87
N ALA A 171 -7.07 -5.28 -16.81
CA ALA A 171 -8.21 -6.18 -16.61
C ALA A 171 -8.27 -7.27 -17.70
N LYS A 172 -8.00 -6.93 -18.97
CA LYS A 172 -7.92 -7.91 -20.07
C LYS A 172 -6.77 -8.92 -19.88
N ILE A 173 -5.61 -8.47 -19.40
CA ILE A 173 -4.48 -9.36 -19.09
C ILE A 173 -4.85 -10.31 -17.95
N ILE A 174 -5.48 -9.81 -16.89
CA ILE A 174 -5.98 -10.65 -15.78
C ILE A 174 -6.96 -11.69 -16.32
N CYS A 175 -7.95 -11.30 -17.14
CA CYS A 175 -8.88 -12.22 -17.77
C CYS A 175 -8.21 -13.32 -18.58
N ARG A 176 -7.09 -13.00 -19.23
CA ARG A 176 -6.35 -13.94 -20.10
C ARG A 176 -5.52 -14.95 -19.32
N TYR A 177 -4.89 -14.54 -18.23
CA TYR A 177 -3.84 -15.32 -17.58
C TYR A 177 -4.19 -15.82 -16.18
N SER A 178 -5.19 -15.22 -15.51
CA SER A 178 -5.62 -15.69 -14.19
C SER A 178 -6.39 -17.00 -14.29
N SER A 179 -6.20 -17.85 -13.30
CA SER A 179 -7.00 -19.09 -13.12
C SER A 179 -8.38 -18.82 -12.52
N ALA A 180 -8.62 -17.62 -11.96
CA ALA A 180 -9.91 -17.19 -11.42
C ALA A 180 -10.26 -15.77 -11.93
N PRO A 181 -10.42 -15.56 -13.25
CA PRO A 181 -10.41 -14.24 -13.88
C PRO A 181 -11.48 -13.30 -13.34
N LEU A 182 -12.71 -13.78 -13.12
CA LEU A 182 -13.80 -12.93 -12.63
C LEU A 182 -13.55 -12.40 -11.21
N LEU A 183 -12.98 -13.24 -10.33
CA LEU A 183 -12.62 -12.84 -8.97
C LEU A 183 -11.47 -11.85 -8.99
N ASP A 184 -10.43 -12.13 -9.76
CA ASP A 184 -9.24 -11.29 -9.82
C ASP A 184 -9.52 -9.93 -10.49
N VAL A 185 -10.43 -9.87 -11.46
CA VAL A 185 -10.91 -8.59 -12.04
C VAL A 185 -11.64 -7.75 -11.00
N VAL A 186 -12.49 -8.36 -10.16
CA VAL A 186 -13.15 -7.64 -9.06
C VAL A 186 -12.11 -7.10 -8.08
N ASN A 187 -11.19 -7.95 -7.60
CA ASN A 187 -10.12 -7.55 -6.69
C ASN A 187 -9.24 -6.43 -7.28
N PHE A 188 -8.93 -6.51 -8.57
CA PHE A 188 -8.18 -5.48 -9.28
C PHE A 188 -8.89 -4.12 -9.27
N TRP A 189 -10.17 -4.09 -9.64
CA TRP A 189 -10.94 -2.84 -9.67
C TRP A 189 -11.17 -2.25 -8.28
N GLU A 190 -11.22 -3.07 -7.25
CA GLU A 190 -11.22 -2.61 -5.86
C GLU A 190 -9.93 -1.86 -5.53
N VAL A 191 -8.77 -2.39 -5.90
CA VAL A 191 -7.48 -1.71 -5.70
C VAL A 191 -7.42 -0.40 -6.50
N VAL A 192 -7.90 -0.37 -7.74
CA VAL A 192 -7.89 0.85 -8.57
C VAL A 192 -8.79 1.94 -7.98
N LEU A 193 -10.03 1.60 -7.57
CA LEU A 193 -10.94 2.57 -6.95
C LEU A 193 -10.43 3.03 -5.59
N PHE A 194 -9.89 2.12 -4.77
CA PHE A 194 -9.25 2.44 -3.50
C PHE A 194 -8.10 3.44 -3.69
N SER A 195 -7.20 3.16 -4.63
CA SER A 195 -6.05 4.03 -4.92
C SER A 195 -6.49 5.43 -5.34
N TRP A 196 -7.52 5.53 -6.17
CA TRP A 196 -8.09 6.81 -6.55
C TRP A 196 -8.72 7.54 -5.36
N LEU A 197 -9.48 6.84 -4.49
CA LEU A 197 -10.10 7.42 -3.29
C LEU A 197 -9.05 7.96 -2.29
N THR A 198 -7.93 7.27 -2.16
CA THR A 198 -6.84 7.63 -1.25
C THR A 198 -5.83 8.59 -1.87
N GLY A 199 -6.02 9.02 -3.13
CA GLY A 199 -5.12 9.95 -3.81
C GLY A 199 -3.78 9.33 -4.18
N ASN A 200 -3.75 8.06 -4.56
CA ASN A 200 -2.57 7.40 -5.09
C ASN A 200 -2.56 7.47 -6.63
N ALA A 201 -1.82 8.43 -7.16
CA ALA A 201 -1.65 8.62 -8.60
C ALA A 201 -0.44 7.84 -9.18
N ASP A 202 0.21 6.96 -8.40
CA ASP A 202 1.38 6.17 -8.84
C ASP A 202 1.09 4.67 -9.06
N MET A 203 -0.17 4.27 -9.14
CA MET A 203 -0.56 2.86 -9.40
C MET A 203 -0.39 2.49 -10.87
N HIS A 204 0.85 2.33 -11.28
CA HIS A 204 1.27 2.00 -12.65
C HIS A 204 1.35 0.48 -12.90
N LEU A 205 1.75 0.08 -14.12
CA LEU A 205 1.78 -1.34 -14.55
C LEU A 205 2.58 -2.24 -13.60
N LYS A 206 3.65 -1.75 -12.97
CA LYS A 206 4.49 -2.58 -12.08
C LYS A 206 3.91 -2.78 -10.68
N ASN A 207 2.84 -2.07 -10.32
CA ASN A 207 2.17 -2.18 -9.02
C ASN A 207 1.04 -3.22 -9.03
N PHE A 208 0.86 -3.93 -10.13
CA PHE A 208 -0.04 -5.08 -10.26
C PHE A 208 0.73 -6.27 -10.82
N SER A 209 0.53 -7.45 -10.22
CA SER A 209 1.21 -8.68 -10.65
C SER A 209 0.30 -9.87 -10.60
N LEU A 210 0.57 -10.84 -11.47
CA LEU A 210 0.09 -12.20 -11.28
C LEU A 210 1.20 -13.04 -10.64
N PHE A 211 0.82 -13.91 -9.70
CA PHE A 211 1.77 -14.82 -9.04
C PHE A 211 1.19 -16.24 -8.95
N ARG A 212 2.07 -17.21 -8.77
CA ARG A 212 1.73 -18.63 -8.76
C ARG A 212 2.19 -19.30 -7.45
N PRO A 213 1.47 -19.09 -6.33
CA PRO A 213 1.89 -19.64 -5.03
C PRO A 213 1.77 -21.17 -4.94
N ALA A 214 0.96 -21.77 -5.80
CA ALA A 214 0.80 -23.22 -6.00
C ALA A 214 0.67 -23.48 -7.51
N ASP A 215 -0.39 -24.15 -7.97
CA ASP A 215 -0.55 -24.49 -9.39
C ASP A 215 -1.34 -23.46 -10.20
N ASN A 216 -1.92 -22.47 -9.54
CA ASN A 216 -2.80 -21.49 -10.16
C ASN A 216 -2.18 -20.08 -10.17
N TYR A 217 -2.26 -19.41 -11.32
CA TYR A 217 -1.98 -17.98 -11.42
C TYR A 217 -3.15 -17.17 -10.91
N MET A 218 -2.87 -16.18 -10.07
CA MET A 218 -3.87 -15.27 -9.49
C MET A 218 -3.29 -13.88 -9.32
N LEU A 219 -4.17 -12.88 -9.16
CA LEU A 219 -3.75 -11.53 -8.81
C LEU A 219 -3.05 -11.56 -7.44
N SER A 220 -1.88 -10.95 -7.36
CA SER A 220 -1.14 -10.85 -6.09
C SER A 220 -1.91 -9.99 -5.09
N PRO A 221 -1.69 -10.20 -3.78
CA PRO A 221 -2.07 -9.21 -2.79
C PRO A 221 -1.52 -7.84 -3.15
N ALA A 222 -2.23 -6.76 -2.81
CA ALA A 222 -1.84 -5.40 -3.11
C ALA A 222 -0.57 -4.99 -2.34
N TYR A 223 0.26 -4.19 -2.96
CA TYR A 223 1.51 -3.63 -2.42
C TYR A 223 1.76 -2.24 -3.00
N ASP A 224 2.70 -1.49 -2.42
CA ASP A 224 3.05 -0.13 -2.87
C ASP A 224 1.83 0.84 -2.87
N LEU A 225 0.94 0.71 -1.89
CA LEU A 225 -0.19 1.62 -1.72
C LEU A 225 0.22 2.78 -0.81
N LEU A 226 0.24 3.99 -1.36
CA LEU A 226 0.51 5.22 -0.62
C LEU A 226 -0.25 6.39 -1.24
N SER A 227 -0.55 7.43 -0.49
CA SER A 227 -1.15 8.65 -1.03
C SER A 227 -0.09 9.55 -1.63
N THR A 228 0.01 9.62 -2.96
CA THR A 228 0.91 10.59 -3.63
C THR A 228 0.43 12.02 -3.42
N ALA A 229 -0.88 12.23 -3.27
CA ALA A 229 -1.47 13.54 -3.04
C ALA A 229 -1.02 14.21 -1.72
N LEU A 230 -0.56 13.44 -0.72
CA LEU A 230 -0.01 13.97 0.52
C LEU A 230 1.42 14.49 0.37
N VAL A 231 2.17 13.97 -0.58
CA VAL A 231 3.59 14.28 -0.76
C VAL A 231 3.88 15.12 -2.01
N MET A 232 2.94 15.15 -2.94
CA MET A 232 2.97 15.95 -4.17
C MET A 232 1.59 16.61 -4.37
N PRO A 233 1.21 17.60 -3.52
CA PRO A 233 -0.13 18.19 -3.55
C PRO A 233 -0.42 18.96 -4.85
N ASP A 234 0.61 19.41 -5.56
CA ASP A 234 0.51 20.16 -6.82
C ASP A 234 0.35 19.25 -8.05
N ASP A 235 0.47 17.92 -7.90
CA ASP A 235 0.21 16.99 -8.99
C ASP A 235 -1.30 16.90 -9.24
N ASP A 236 -1.72 17.26 -10.46
CA ASP A 236 -3.12 17.25 -10.85
C ASP A 236 -3.57 15.93 -11.53
N GLU A 237 -2.65 14.98 -11.76
CA GLU A 237 -3.01 13.63 -12.17
C GLU A 237 -3.70 12.88 -11.01
N GLU A 238 -4.79 12.21 -11.32
CA GLU A 238 -5.57 11.45 -10.34
C GLU A 238 -5.26 9.94 -10.43
N LEU A 239 -4.69 9.52 -11.54
CA LEU A 239 -4.39 8.13 -11.88
C LEU A 239 -3.11 8.01 -12.68
N ALA A 240 -2.29 7.00 -12.39
CA ALA A 240 -1.07 6.69 -13.15
C ALA A 240 -1.36 6.26 -14.59
N LEU A 241 -2.42 5.50 -14.80
CA LEU A 241 -2.86 4.98 -16.10
C LEU A 241 -4.21 5.57 -16.49
N ALA A 242 -4.53 5.52 -17.78
CA ALA A 242 -5.84 5.96 -18.25
C ALA A 242 -6.96 5.05 -17.73
N LEU A 243 -8.08 5.67 -17.37
CA LEU A 243 -9.35 5.06 -17.06
C LEU A 243 -10.40 5.66 -18.00
N ASN A 244 -11.06 4.85 -18.83
CA ASN A 244 -11.99 5.33 -19.84
C ASN A 244 -11.40 6.50 -20.68
N GLY A 245 -10.11 6.36 -21.04
CA GLY A 245 -9.35 7.35 -21.81
C GLY A 245 -8.92 8.60 -21.03
N LYS A 246 -9.08 8.66 -19.72
CA LYS A 246 -8.79 9.83 -18.87
C LYS A 246 -7.83 9.49 -17.76
N LYS A 247 -7.04 10.47 -17.31
CA LYS A 247 -6.24 10.42 -16.06
C LYS A 247 -6.70 11.46 -15.04
N ARG A 248 -7.60 12.38 -15.41
CA ARG A 248 -8.08 13.51 -14.61
C ARG A 248 -9.59 13.64 -14.70
N ARG A 249 -10.20 14.32 -13.73
CA ARG A 249 -11.65 14.57 -13.67
C ARG A 249 -12.45 13.28 -13.75
N ILE A 250 -11.95 12.25 -13.09
CA ILE A 250 -12.58 10.94 -13.03
C ILE A 250 -13.91 11.05 -12.26
N LYS A 251 -14.94 10.38 -12.74
CA LYS A 251 -16.28 10.34 -12.15
C LYS A 251 -16.71 8.89 -11.94
N ARG A 252 -17.73 8.68 -11.10
CA ARG A 252 -18.34 7.36 -10.85
C ARG A 252 -18.61 6.57 -12.13
N LYS A 253 -19.25 7.21 -13.10
CA LYS A 253 -19.57 6.59 -14.41
C LYS A 253 -18.37 6.08 -15.20
N ASP A 254 -17.16 6.67 -14.99
CA ASP A 254 -15.95 6.22 -15.66
C ASP A 254 -15.50 4.86 -15.08
N PHE A 255 -15.60 4.68 -13.75
CA PHE A 255 -15.38 3.39 -13.09
C PHE A 255 -16.44 2.37 -13.47
N GLU A 256 -17.74 2.72 -13.36
CA GLU A 256 -18.84 1.82 -13.68
C GLU A 256 -18.75 1.28 -15.10
N LYS A 257 -18.43 2.16 -16.08
CA LYS A 257 -18.21 1.76 -17.46
C LYS A 257 -17.03 0.81 -17.61
N ALA A 258 -15.87 1.14 -17.06
CA ALA A 258 -14.68 0.31 -17.18
C ALA A 258 -14.82 -1.06 -16.50
N MET A 259 -15.45 -1.11 -15.33
CA MET A 259 -15.80 -2.34 -14.62
C MET A 259 -16.77 -3.20 -15.44
N TYR A 260 -17.82 -2.59 -16.00
CA TYR A 260 -18.81 -3.28 -16.84
C TYR A 260 -18.15 -3.85 -18.10
N ASP A 261 -17.35 -3.05 -18.81
CA ASP A 261 -16.61 -3.48 -20.00
C ASP A 261 -15.57 -4.58 -19.70
N SER A 262 -15.21 -4.75 -18.43
CA SER A 262 -14.34 -5.84 -17.94
C SER A 262 -15.12 -7.11 -17.58
N GLY A 263 -16.43 -7.16 -17.86
CA GLY A 263 -17.30 -8.33 -17.63
C GLY A 263 -17.96 -8.36 -16.24
N MET A 264 -17.90 -7.30 -15.45
CA MET A 264 -18.55 -7.25 -14.14
C MET A 264 -20.05 -6.90 -14.26
N GLY A 265 -20.87 -7.61 -13.48
CA GLY A 265 -22.29 -7.28 -13.37
C GLY A 265 -22.56 -6.07 -12.47
N TYR A 266 -23.67 -5.36 -12.70
CA TYR A 266 -24.04 -4.15 -11.93
C TYR A 266 -24.09 -4.36 -10.42
N LYS A 267 -24.53 -5.53 -9.93
CA LYS A 267 -24.54 -5.86 -8.49
C LYS A 267 -23.11 -5.88 -7.90
N ALA A 268 -22.16 -6.47 -8.60
CA ALA A 268 -20.77 -6.50 -8.17
C ALA A 268 -20.18 -5.09 -8.15
N ILE A 269 -20.46 -4.29 -9.19
CA ILE A 269 -20.00 -2.90 -9.27
C ILE A 269 -20.57 -2.08 -8.11
N SER A 270 -21.88 -2.11 -7.87
CA SER A 270 -22.51 -1.39 -6.75
C SER A 270 -21.92 -1.83 -5.40
N SER A 271 -21.72 -3.14 -5.20
CA SER A 271 -21.16 -3.69 -3.96
C SER A 271 -19.77 -3.15 -3.63
N ILE A 272 -18.93 -2.85 -4.63
CA ILE A 272 -17.62 -2.22 -4.40
C ILE A 272 -17.80 -0.82 -3.81
N PHE A 273 -18.64 0.03 -4.39
CA PHE A 273 -18.90 1.37 -3.86
C PHE A 273 -19.50 1.33 -2.46
N ASP A 274 -20.46 0.43 -2.21
CA ASP A 274 -21.10 0.25 -0.90
C ASP A 274 -20.08 -0.19 0.17
N ARG A 275 -19.14 -1.06 -0.19
CA ARG A 275 -18.06 -1.50 0.72
C ARG A 275 -17.17 -0.33 1.11
N PHE A 276 -16.75 0.50 0.18
CA PHE A 276 -15.94 1.68 0.50
C PHE A 276 -16.70 2.70 1.32
N SER A 277 -18.00 2.90 1.06
CA SER A 277 -18.84 3.73 1.92
C SER A 277 -18.79 3.27 3.39
N LYS A 278 -18.88 1.96 3.61
CA LYS A 278 -18.80 1.34 4.94
C LYS A 278 -17.41 1.38 5.55
N ALA A 279 -16.35 1.42 4.75
CA ALA A 279 -14.97 1.45 5.22
C ALA A 279 -14.50 2.85 5.66
N ILE A 280 -15.03 3.93 5.08
CA ILE A 280 -14.61 5.31 5.35
C ILE A 280 -14.62 5.69 6.84
N PRO A 281 -15.63 5.34 7.66
CA PRO A 281 -15.59 5.61 9.10
C PRO A 281 -14.36 4.98 9.78
N ARG A 282 -14.05 3.71 9.44
CA ARG A 282 -12.86 3.04 9.98
C ARG A 282 -11.56 3.65 9.47
N TRP A 283 -11.51 4.15 8.24
CA TRP A 283 -10.35 4.87 7.72
C TRP A 283 -10.04 6.13 8.53
N ARG A 284 -11.08 6.90 8.93
CA ARG A 284 -10.91 8.08 9.78
C ARG A 284 -10.30 7.73 11.13
N GLU A 285 -10.76 6.63 11.75
CA GLU A 285 -10.17 6.14 13.00
C GLU A 285 -8.69 5.77 12.81
N LEU A 286 -8.35 5.00 11.76
CA LEU A 286 -6.99 4.60 11.45
C LEU A 286 -6.07 5.81 11.19
N ILE A 287 -6.56 6.84 10.48
CA ILE A 287 -5.81 8.07 10.24
C ILE A 287 -5.48 8.74 11.58
N ASN A 288 -6.45 8.90 12.47
CA ASN A 288 -6.25 9.51 13.79
C ASN A 288 -5.32 8.68 14.70
N GLU A 289 -5.36 7.35 14.58
CA GLU A 289 -4.51 6.43 15.33
C GLU A 289 -3.09 6.32 14.75
N SER A 290 -2.86 6.76 13.50
CA SER A 290 -1.63 6.55 12.73
C SER A 290 -0.41 7.29 13.30
N PHE A 291 0.74 7.06 12.68
CA PHE A 291 1.99 7.76 12.97
C PHE A 291 2.21 9.00 12.09
N LEU A 292 1.26 9.36 11.23
CA LEU A 292 1.32 10.61 10.47
C LEU A 292 1.21 11.81 11.41
N PRO A 293 1.91 12.94 11.12
CA PRO A 293 1.66 14.22 11.77
C PRO A 293 0.21 14.69 11.58
N ALA A 294 -0.31 15.43 12.55
CA ALA A 294 -1.70 15.90 12.56
C ALA A 294 -2.10 16.63 11.26
N GLU A 295 -1.24 17.48 10.74
CA GLU A 295 -1.47 18.23 9.49
C GLU A 295 -1.69 17.27 8.28
N LEU A 296 -0.92 16.17 8.21
CA LEU A 296 -1.08 15.17 7.15
C LEU A 296 -2.30 14.27 7.41
N GLN A 297 -2.67 14.04 8.67
CA GLN A 297 -3.92 13.34 9.02
C GLN A 297 -5.14 14.11 8.51
N ASP A 298 -5.20 15.42 8.76
CA ASP A 298 -6.28 16.29 8.30
C ASP A 298 -6.33 16.35 6.78
N ALA A 299 -5.18 16.57 6.12
CA ALA A 299 -5.08 16.60 4.66
C ALA A 299 -5.56 15.28 4.03
N TYR A 300 -5.23 14.15 4.66
CA TYR A 300 -5.66 12.83 4.16
C TYR A 300 -7.17 12.63 4.29
N GLN A 301 -7.75 13.00 5.44
CA GLN A 301 -9.20 12.95 5.64
C GLN A 301 -9.93 13.82 4.63
N ASP A 302 -9.45 15.04 4.39
CA ASP A 302 -10.02 15.96 3.41
C ASP A 302 -9.94 15.40 2.00
N LYS A 303 -8.80 14.82 1.60
CA LYS A 303 -8.64 14.18 0.30
C LYS A 303 -9.66 13.05 0.11
N ILE A 304 -9.75 12.12 1.06
CA ILE A 304 -10.70 10.99 0.99
C ILE A 304 -12.14 11.51 0.91
N ASN A 305 -12.51 12.49 1.75
CA ASN A 305 -13.85 13.05 1.74
C ASN A 305 -14.19 13.73 0.40
N ALA A 306 -13.25 14.47 -0.19
CA ALA A 306 -13.43 15.11 -1.48
C ALA A 306 -13.65 14.08 -2.60
N MET A 307 -12.84 13.02 -2.63
CA MET A 307 -12.94 11.98 -3.65
C MET A 307 -14.21 11.14 -3.48
N ALA A 308 -14.58 10.76 -2.25
CA ALA A 308 -15.78 10.00 -1.94
C ALA A 308 -17.06 10.74 -2.33
N ARG A 309 -17.13 12.08 -2.15
CA ARG A 309 -18.25 12.91 -2.63
C ARG A 309 -18.37 12.91 -4.15
N ARG A 310 -17.24 12.92 -4.88
CA ARG A 310 -17.24 12.94 -6.36
C ARG A 310 -17.85 11.69 -6.99
N VAL A 311 -17.78 10.55 -6.29
CA VAL A 311 -18.38 9.28 -6.75
C VAL A 311 -19.62 8.89 -5.95
N SER A 312 -20.19 9.82 -5.16
CA SER A 312 -21.40 9.62 -4.38
C SER A 312 -21.34 8.40 -3.44
N ILE A 313 -20.20 8.18 -2.81
CA ILE A 313 -19.99 7.19 -1.75
C ILE A 313 -20.46 7.76 -0.40
N ILE A 314 -20.31 9.08 -0.18
CA ILE A 314 -20.87 9.81 0.96
C ILE A 314 -21.75 10.97 0.47
N GLU A 315 -22.80 11.27 1.23
CA GLU A 315 -23.72 12.36 0.91
C GLU A 315 -23.05 13.73 1.10
N LYS A 316 -23.58 14.75 0.37
CA LYS A 316 -23.06 16.13 0.45
C LYS A 316 -23.34 16.81 1.80
N ASN A 317 -24.17 16.25 2.68
CA ASN A 317 -24.80 16.93 3.82
C ASN A 317 -24.21 16.61 5.21
N LEU A 318 -23.01 16.07 5.37
CA LEU A 318 -22.44 15.79 6.70
C LEU A 318 -21.56 16.91 7.28
N LEU A 319 -21.69 18.15 6.81
CA LEU A 319 -20.93 19.30 7.32
C LEU A 319 -21.78 20.39 8.03
N SER A 320 -23.01 20.08 8.51
CA SER A 320 -23.85 21.07 9.21
C SER A 320 -24.37 20.63 10.59
N SER A 321 -23.67 19.79 11.32
CA SER A 321 -24.01 19.50 12.73
C SER A 321 -22.88 19.88 13.71
N GLY A 322 -22.28 21.04 13.49
CA GLY A 322 -21.40 21.76 14.42
C GLY A 322 -21.92 23.15 14.70
N GLY A 323 -23.22 23.32 15.02
CA GLY A 323 -23.83 24.61 15.28
C GLY A 323 -24.74 24.54 16.49
N SER A 324 -24.31 25.16 17.59
CA SER A 324 -24.93 25.46 18.86
C SER A 324 -26.46 25.39 18.90
N VAL A 325 -26.97 24.54 19.76
CA VAL A 325 -28.30 24.73 20.35
C VAL A 325 -28.24 25.96 21.25
N PHE A 326 -28.73 27.08 20.76
CA PHE A 326 -29.17 28.16 21.65
C PHE A 326 -30.66 27.95 21.89
N CYS A 327 -31.00 27.54 23.13
CA CYS A 327 -32.32 27.71 23.69
C CYS A 327 -32.63 29.21 23.75
N PHE A 328 -33.77 29.60 23.16
CA PHE A 328 -34.53 30.77 23.63
C PHE A 328 -35.96 30.34 23.87
N HIS A 329 -36.47 30.80 24.99
CA HIS A 329 -37.72 30.66 25.69
C HIS A 329 -38.96 30.46 24.86
#